data_d1f97bbeb866ab5df997d5316dea427c
#
_entry.id   d1f97bbeb866ab5df997d5316dea427c
#
_cell.length_a   1.000
_cell.length_b   1.000
_cell.length_c   1.000
_cell.angle_alpha   90.00
_cell.angle_beta   90.00
_cell.angle_gamma   90.00
#
_symmetry.space_group_name_H-M   'P 1'
#
loop_
_entity.id
_entity.type
_entity.pdbx_description
1 polymer ?
#
loop_
_entity_poly.entity_id
_entity_poly.type
_entity_poly.pdbx_seq_one_letter_code
_entity_poly.pdbx_strand_id
1 'polypeptide(L)'
;MFHQGWTDIILCIGLIWYNLDNYKNVVLIIRNDSEKLIGFIFRNIKNIHIDFIDKKLLDNIHYRNNVFDTYTKHGYDINLYGGSINQKVIPISSNGDKYYFYKTYNIDENLSIQNFIIERDYELEDTTYKQLINEIGDKYVIIFDDKNRKLSINRSKIVNKEIPQFNLCESSKICFDLIKILENSQEIHILSTFWSLIIYQLQKKYGLFKNIPIYFHESVRPGYYNSLYENNNWLIV
;
A
#
# COMPACT_ATOMS: atom_id res chain seq x y z
N MET A 1 -13.84 -4.51 -2.11
CA MET A 1 -12.83 -4.09 -1.09
C MET A 1 -13.34 -2.88 -0.32
N PHE A 2 -14.36 -3.03 0.53
CA PHE A 2 -15.12 -1.89 1.00
C PHE A 2 -14.54 -1.09 2.15
N HIS A 3 -14.07 -1.68 3.19
CA HIS A 3 -13.64 -0.96 4.40
C HIS A 3 -12.13 -0.75 4.48
N GLN A 4 -11.45 -1.06 3.41
CA GLN A 4 -10.02 -1.23 3.44
C GLN A 4 -9.30 0.11 3.52
N GLY A 5 -8.41 0.24 4.48
CA GLY A 5 -7.39 1.28 4.47
C GLY A 5 -6.38 1.04 3.35
N TRP A 6 -5.55 2.02 3.08
CA TRP A 6 -4.51 1.92 2.04
C TRP A 6 -3.58 0.72 2.23
N THR A 7 -3.30 0.32 3.48
CA THR A 7 -2.49 -0.86 3.80
C THR A 7 -3.10 -2.13 3.22
N ASP A 8 -4.40 -2.32 3.42
CA ASP A 8 -5.11 -3.51 2.93
C ASP A 8 -5.21 -3.51 1.41
N ILE A 9 -5.38 -2.33 0.80
CA ILE A 9 -5.37 -2.19 -0.66
C ILE A 9 -4.04 -2.66 -1.23
N ILE A 10 -2.92 -2.20 -0.67
CA ILE A 10 -1.58 -2.63 -1.11
C ILE A 10 -1.39 -4.14 -0.96
N LEU A 11 -1.85 -4.73 0.15
CA LEU A 11 -1.82 -6.18 0.34
C LEU A 11 -2.63 -6.94 -0.72
N CYS A 12 -3.75 -6.36 -1.16
CA CYS A 12 -4.65 -7.00 -2.11
C CYS A 12 -4.31 -6.73 -3.59
N ILE A 13 -3.30 -5.94 -3.92
CA ILE A 13 -2.91 -5.70 -5.33
C ILE A 13 -2.67 -7.03 -6.05
N GLY A 14 -1.94 -7.95 -5.46
CA GLY A 14 -1.69 -9.27 -6.04
C GLY A 14 -2.95 -10.10 -6.27
N LEU A 15 -3.97 -9.96 -5.39
CA LEU A 15 -5.28 -10.60 -5.58
C LEU A 15 -6.07 -9.97 -6.73
N ILE A 16 -5.98 -8.66 -6.91
CA ILE A 16 -6.64 -7.98 -8.02
C ILE A 16 -6.03 -8.46 -9.34
N TRP A 17 -4.71 -8.51 -9.44
CA TRP A 17 -4.03 -9.05 -10.63
C TRP A 17 -4.36 -10.53 -10.86
N TYR A 18 -4.41 -11.36 -9.81
CA TYR A 18 -4.85 -12.74 -9.92
C TYR A 18 -6.26 -12.86 -10.54
N ASN A 19 -7.18 -11.98 -10.14
CA ASN A 19 -8.53 -11.98 -10.72
C ASN A 19 -8.53 -11.46 -12.17
N LEU A 20 -7.71 -10.48 -12.50
CA LEU A 20 -7.56 -9.98 -13.87
C LEU A 20 -7.05 -11.05 -14.85
N ASP A 21 -6.20 -11.96 -14.36
CA ASP A 21 -5.69 -13.09 -15.15
C ASP A 21 -6.71 -14.23 -15.31
N ASN A 22 -7.63 -14.37 -14.37
CA ASN A 22 -8.57 -15.49 -14.32
C ASN A 22 -9.99 -15.16 -14.82
N TYR A 23 -10.34 -13.87 -14.93
CA TYR A 23 -11.66 -13.43 -15.34
C TYR A 23 -11.60 -12.46 -16.52
N LYS A 24 -12.57 -12.59 -17.43
CA LYS A 24 -12.67 -11.72 -18.63
C LYS A 24 -12.86 -10.25 -18.28
N ASN A 25 -13.65 -9.97 -17.25
CA ASN A 25 -13.93 -8.63 -16.74
C ASN A 25 -13.92 -8.66 -15.22
N VAL A 26 -13.30 -7.68 -14.60
CA VAL A 26 -13.23 -7.52 -13.15
C VAL A 26 -13.87 -6.19 -12.77
N VAL A 27 -14.74 -6.22 -11.77
CA VAL A 27 -15.26 -4.99 -11.15
C VAL A 27 -14.62 -4.83 -9.78
N LEU A 28 -13.96 -3.71 -9.59
CA LEU A 28 -13.34 -3.34 -8.32
C LEU A 28 -14.15 -2.22 -7.67
N ILE A 29 -14.81 -2.53 -6.57
CA ILE A 29 -15.56 -1.55 -5.79
C ILE A 29 -14.70 -1.10 -4.63
N ILE A 30 -14.42 0.19 -4.54
CA ILE A 30 -13.43 0.72 -3.60
C ILE A 30 -13.81 2.13 -3.11
N ARG A 31 -13.19 2.54 -2.01
CA ARG A 31 -13.40 3.87 -1.45
C ARG A 31 -12.84 4.97 -2.36
N ASN A 32 -13.57 6.08 -2.46
CA ASN A 32 -13.18 7.23 -3.27
C ASN A 32 -11.87 7.90 -2.82
N ASP A 33 -11.51 7.82 -1.54
CA ASP A 33 -10.23 8.35 -1.05
C ASP A 33 -8.99 7.55 -1.55
N SER A 34 -9.22 6.43 -2.24
CA SER A 34 -8.17 5.62 -2.87
C SER A 34 -8.09 5.81 -4.41
N GLU A 35 -8.90 6.70 -4.98
CA GLU A 35 -9.02 6.91 -6.41
C GLU A 35 -7.68 7.16 -7.10
N LYS A 36 -6.89 8.09 -6.58
CA LYS A 36 -5.57 8.41 -7.15
C LYS A 36 -4.64 7.20 -7.17
N LEU A 37 -4.59 6.46 -6.06
CA LEU A 37 -3.72 5.29 -5.91
C LEU A 37 -4.12 4.17 -6.87
N ILE A 38 -5.39 3.82 -6.88
CA ILE A 38 -5.94 2.74 -7.70
C ILE A 38 -5.96 3.11 -9.18
N GLY A 39 -6.33 4.35 -9.49
CA GLY A 39 -6.28 4.87 -10.85
C GLY A 39 -4.87 4.82 -11.42
N PHE A 40 -3.84 5.12 -10.63
CA PHE A 40 -2.45 4.98 -11.07
C PHE A 40 -2.07 3.52 -11.35
N ILE A 41 -2.38 2.60 -10.41
CA ILE A 41 -1.97 1.18 -10.52
C ILE A 41 -2.59 0.51 -11.75
N PHE A 42 -3.84 0.80 -12.05
CA PHE A 42 -4.60 0.12 -13.11
C PHE A 42 -4.88 0.99 -14.33
N ARG A 43 -4.16 2.13 -14.51
CA ARG A 43 -4.41 3.12 -15.58
C ARG A 43 -4.41 2.58 -17.01
N ASN A 44 -3.66 1.49 -17.25
CA ASN A 44 -3.52 0.89 -18.58
C ASN A 44 -4.29 -0.43 -18.74
N ILE A 45 -5.12 -0.80 -17.76
CA ILE A 45 -5.84 -2.07 -17.75
C ILE A 45 -7.25 -1.88 -18.30
N LYS A 46 -7.59 -2.61 -19.37
CA LYS A 46 -8.87 -2.45 -20.08
C LYS A 46 -10.01 -3.31 -19.54
N ASN A 47 -9.68 -4.43 -18.89
CA ASN A 47 -10.68 -5.39 -18.42
C ASN A 47 -11.03 -5.23 -16.93
N ILE A 48 -10.73 -4.06 -16.38
CA ILE A 48 -11.16 -3.67 -15.04
C ILE A 48 -12.13 -2.48 -15.11
N HIS A 49 -13.21 -2.59 -14.39
CA HIS A 49 -14.12 -1.48 -14.11
C HIS A 49 -13.98 -1.10 -12.64
N ILE A 50 -13.76 0.17 -12.34
CA ILE A 50 -13.52 0.63 -10.98
C ILE A 50 -14.63 1.58 -10.56
N ASP A 51 -15.39 1.17 -9.53
CA ASP A 51 -16.40 2.00 -8.90
C ASP A 51 -15.87 2.61 -7.62
N PHE A 52 -15.76 3.93 -7.61
CA PHE A 52 -15.37 4.68 -6.43
C PHE A 52 -16.61 5.10 -5.64
N ILE A 53 -16.70 4.65 -4.41
CA ILE A 53 -17.85 4.89 -3.54
C ILE A 53 -17.43 5.71 -2.33
N ASP A 54 -18.28 6.67 -1.94
CA ASP A 54 -18.05 7.46 -0.74
C ASP A 54 -17.93 6.54 0.49
N LYS A 55 -16.88 6.76 1.28
CA LYS A 55 -16.59 6.00 2.48
C LYS A 55 -17.78 5.91 3.42
N LYS A 56 -18.53 7.03 3.59
CA LYS A 56 -19.68 7.08 4.49
C LYS A 56 -20.82 6.15 4.04
N LEU A 57 -20.99 5.98 2.72
CA LEU A 57 -21.96 5.05 2.16
C LEU A 57 -21.51 3.60 2.37
N LEU A 58 -20.20 3.34 2.26
CA LEU A 58 -19.63 2.01 2.50
C LEU A 58 -19.72 1.55 3.95
N ASP A 59 -19.81 2.45 4.90
CA ASP A 59 -20.06 2.12 6.30
C ASP A 59 -21.50 1.63 6.54
N ASN A 60 -22.42 1.89 5.59
CA ASN A 60 -23.81 1.42 5.63
C ASN A 60 -23.95 0.02 5.01
N ILE A 61 -24.30 -0.97 5.83
CA ILE A 61 -24.43 -2.37 5.38
C ILE A 61 -25.54 -2.57 4.33
N HIS A 62 -26.65 -1.85 4.45
CA HIS A 62 -27.73 -1.95 3.47
C HIS A 62 -27.32 -1.41 2.11
N TYR A 63 -26.58 -0.30 2.09
CA TYR A 63 -26.03 0.24 0.85
C TYR A 63 -25.06 -0.75 0.19
N ARG A 64 -24.14 -1.34 0.96
CA ARG A 64 -23.22 -2.36 0.44
C ARG A 64 -23.94 -3.55 -0.17
N ASN A 65 -24.94 -4.07 0.51
CA ASN A 65 -25.73 -5.19 -0.01
C ASN A 65 -26.44 -4.82 -1.32
N ASN A 66 -27.02 -3.63 -1.41
CA ASN A 66 -27.66 -3.16 -2.65
C ASN A 66 -26.67 -3.04 -3.82
N VAL A 67 -25.46 -2.59 -3.57
CA VAL A 67 -24.38 -2.54 -4.58
C VAL A 67 -24.06 -3.96 -5.08
N PHE A 68 -23.89 -4.92 -4.17
CA PHE A 68 -23.65 -6.32 -4.54
C PHE A 68 -24.79 -6.93 -5.33
N ASP A 69 -26.02 -6.75 -4.85
CA ASP A 69 -27.21 -7.25 -5.53
C ASP A 69 -27.32 -6.71 -6.96
N THR A 70 -26.90 -5.46 -7.15
CA THR A 70 -26.87 -4.84 -8.48
C THR A 70 -25.90 -5.58 -9.39
N TYR A 71 -24.66 -5.81 -8.96
CA TYR A 71 -23.68 -6.53 -9.78
C TYR A 71 -24.05 -8.00 -10.01
N THR A 72 -24.57 -8.68 -8.98
CA THR A 72 -25.07 -10.05 -9.13
C THR A 72 -26.20 -10.16 -10.16
N LYS A 73 -27.14 -9.22 -10.15
CA LYS A 73 -28.23 -9.16 -11.15
C LYS A 73 -27.71 -8.93 -12.58
N HIS A 74 -26.57 -8.29 -12.72
CA HIS A 74 -25.90 -8.11 -14.01
C HIS A 74 -24.99 -9.30 -14.40
N GLY A 75 -25.02 -10.39 -13.65
CA GLY A 75 -24.32 -11.63 -13.97
C GLY A 75 -22.84 -11.66 -13.57
N TYR A 76 -22.43 -10.79 -12.63
CA TYR A 76 -21.08 -10.86 -12.07
C TYR A 76 -21.00 -11.85 -10.92
N ASP A 77 -19.99 -12.71 -10.93
CA ASP A 77 -19.60 -13.49 -9.77
C ASP A 77 -18.90 -12.59 -8.76
N ILE A 78 -19.35 -12.62 -7.51
CA ILE A 78 -18.81 -11.73 -6.49
C ILE A 78 -17.76 -12.44 -5.64
N ASN A 79 -16.51 -12.07 -5.82
CA ASN A 79 -15.40 -12.42 -4.94
C ASN A 79 -15.10 -11.24 -4.00
N LEU A 80 -15.34 -11.43 -2.70
CA LEU A 80 -15.17 -10.37 -1.71
C LEU A 80 -13.86 -10.53 -0.97
N TYR A 81 -12.94 -9.61 -1.23
CA TYR A 81 -11.73 -9.48 -0.45
C TYR A 81 -11.92 -8.36 0.58
N GLY A 82 -11.88 -8.73 1.86
CA GLY A 82 -11.95 -7.78 2.97
C GLY A 82 -13.32 -7.20 3.31
N GLY A 83 -14.40 -7.89 2.98
CA GLY A 83 -15.76 -7.53 3.35
C GLY A 83 -16.54 -8.73 3.86
N SER A 84 -17.61 -8.51 4.66
CA SER A 84 -18.54 -9.56 5.03
C SER A 84 -19.79 -9.47 4.20
N ILE A 85 -20.20 -10.57 3.55
CA ILE A 85 -21.58 -10.79 3.14
C ILE A 85 -22.20 -11.74 4.16
N ASN A 86 -23.47 -11.49 4.52
CA ASN A 86 -24.26 -12.37 5.37
C ASN A 86 -23.63 -12.76 6.71
N GLN A 87 -23.31 -11.77 7.55
CA GLN A 87 -22.95 -11.96 8.97
C GLN A 87 -21.76 -12.88 9.30
N LYS A 88 -21.12 -13.51 8.34
CA LYS A 88 -19.76 -13.99 8.57
C LYS A 88 -18.84 -12.77 8.47
N VAL A 89 -18.76 -12.01 9.55
CA VAL A 89 -17.64 -11.12 9.79
C VAL A 89 -16.43 -12.03 9.75
N ILE A 90 -15.73 -12.03 8.63
CA ILE A 90 -14.39 -12.57 8.61
C ILE A 90 -13.61 -11.51 9.39
N PRO A 91 -13.24 -11.77 10.65
CA PRO A 91 -12.53 -10.78 11.42
C PRO A 91 -11.29 -10.44 10.62
N ILE A 92 -11.11 -9.15 10.30
CA ILE A 92 -9.82 -8.65 9.86
C ILE A 92 -8.90 -9.08 10.98
N SER A 93 -8.00 -10.02 10.70
CA SER A 93 -7.17 -10.60 11.73
C SER A 93 -6.48 -9.47 12.47
N SER A 94 -6.85 -9.26 13.72
CA SER A 94 -6.17 -8.37 14.64
C SER A 94 -4.69 -8.71 14.83
N ASN A 95 -4.24 -9.83 14.27
CA ASN A 95 -2.92 -10.41 14.45
C ASN A 95 -1.91 -10.00 13.36
N GLY A 96 -2.25 -9.06 12.49
CA GLY A 96 -1.29 -8.52 11.52
C GLY A 96 -0.82 -9.50 10.44
N ASP A 97 -1.54 -10.60 10.20
CA ASP A 97 -1.20 -11.54 9.11
C ASP A 97 -1.41 -10.89 7.76
N LYS A 98 -0.31 -10.53 7.09
CA LYS A 98 -0.31 -9.93 5.75
C LYS A 98 -0.93 -10.83 4.68
N TYR A 99 -0.99 -12.12 4.92
CA TYR A 99 -1.54 -13.10 4.00
C TYR A 99 -3.00 -13.48 4.30
N TYR A 100 -3.61 -12.82 5.28
CA TYR A 100 -4.98 -13.11 5.71
C TYR A 100 -5.97 -13.18 4.54
N PHE A 101 -5.92 -12.23 3.60
CA PHE A 101 -6.81 -12.19 2.44
C PHE A 101 -6.58 -13.39 1.51
N TYR A 102 -5.35 -13.81 1.33
CA TYR A 102 -4.99 -14.96 0.49
C TYR A 102 -5.44 -16.27 1.14
N LYS A 103 -5.11 -16.46 2.40
CA LYS A 103 -5.49 -17.66 3.17
C LYS A 103 -7.00 -17.85 3.26
N THR A 104 -7.75 -16.75 3.47
CA THR A 104 -9.21 -16.79 3.58
C THR A 104 -9.88 -17.35 2.33
N TYR A 105 -9.30 -17.09 1.17
CA TYR A 105 -9.84 -17.55 -0.12
C TYR A 105 -9.09 -18.74 -0.70
N ASN A 106 -8.21 -19.37 0.09
CA ASN A 106 -7.37 -20.48 -0.33
C ASN A 106 -6.55 -20.17 -1.60
N ILE A 107 -6.02 -18.97 -1.64
CA ILE A 107 -5.15 -18.46 -2.71
C ILE A 107 -3.71 -18.49 -2.20
N ASP A 108 -2.76 -18.87 -3.06
CA ASP A 108 -1.34 -18.91 -2.71
C ASP A 108 -0.86 -17.52 -2.24
N GLU A 109 -0.36 -17.46 -1.01
CA GLU A 109 0.13 -16.23 -0.39
C GLU A 109 1.34 -15.61 -1.13
N ASN A 110 2.11 -16.42 -1.86
CA ASN A 110 3.22 -15.95 -2.67
C ASN A 110 2.77 -14.98 -3.78
N LEU A 111 1.52 -15.08 -4.23
CA LEU A 111 0.94 -14.15 -5.21
C LEU A 111 0.90 -12.70 -4.70
N SER A 112 0.96 -12.50 -3.38
CA SER A 112 1.05 -11.15 -2.81
C SER A 112 2.29 -10.39 -3.30
N ILE A 113 3.39 -11.10 -3.55
CA ILE A 113 4.63 -10.56 -4.10
C ILE A 113 4.70 -10.79 -5.61
N GLN A 114 4.43 -12.02 -6.07
CA GLN A 114 4.57 -12.38 -7.49
C GLN A 114 3.70 -11.52 -8.40
N ASN A 115 2.49 -11.22 -7.95
CA ASN A 115 1.51 -10.41 -8.68
C ASN A 115 1.44 -8.96 -8.19
N PHE A 116 2.41 -8.49 -7.40
CA PHE A 116 2.52 -7.07 -7.08
C PHE A 116 3.11 -6.34 -8.29
N ILE A 117 2.24 -5.96 -9.24
CA ILE A 117 2.65 -5.34 -10.50
C ILE A 117 2.33 -3.85 -10.44
N ILE A 118 3.37 -3.03 -10.57
CA ILE A 118 3.30 -1.58 -10.64
C ILE A 118 4.07 -1.13 -11.88
N GLU A 119 3.38 -0.49 -12.80
CA GLU A 119 4.02 0.17 -13.93
C GLU A 119 4.50 1.55 -13.47
N ARG A 120 5.82 1.77 -13.49
CA ARG A 120 6.43 3.05 -13.09
C ARG A 120 6.21 4.11 -14.16
N ASP A 121 5.98 5.33 -13.73
CA ASP A 121 5.99 6.52 -14.57
C ASP A 121 7.32 7.25 -14.35
N TYR A 122 8.34 6.83 -15.10
CA TYR A 122 9.69 7.37 -14.94
C TYR A 122 9.80 8.87 -15.22
N GLU A 123 8.99 9.41 -16.14
CA GLU A 123 8.98 10.83 -16.47
C GLU A 123 8.41 11.66 -15.30
N LEU A 124 7.32 11.19 -14.72
CA LEU A 124 6.71 11.81 -13.54
C LEU A 124 7.62 11.69 -12.31
N GLU A 125 8.23 10.53 -12.10
CA GLU A 125 9.21 10.31 -11.03
C GLU A 125 10.42 11.24 -11.17
N ASP A 126 10.96 11.40 -12.39
CA ASP A 126 12.08 12.29 -12.67
C ASP A 126 11.73 13.75 -12.39
N THR A 127 10.55 14.17 -12.80
CA THR A 127 10.06 15.53 -12.58
C THR A 127 9.90 15.79 -11.09
N THR A 128 9.29 14.85 -10.37
CA THR A 128 9.06 14.93 -8.93
C THR A 128 10.39 14.95 -8.16
N TYR A 129 11.33 14.09 -8.56
CA TYR A 129 12.67 14.06 -7.98
C TYR A 129 13.44 15.38 -8.17
N LYS A 130 13.46 15.92 -9.40
CA LYS A 130 14.13 17.21 -9.68
C LYS A 130 13.54 18.37 -8.88
N GLN A 131 12.22 18.40 -8.72
CA GLN A 131 11.59 19.41 -7.87
C GLN A 131 12.08 19.32 -6.42
N LEU A 132 12.12 18.09 -5.86
CA LEU A 132 12.55 17.89 -4.49
C LEU A 132 14.04 18.28 -4.28
N ILE A 133 14.94 17.80 -5.14
CA ILE A 133 16.38 18.08 -4.95
C ILE A 133 16.72 19.58 -5.10
N ASN A 134 15.94 20.33 -5.86
CA ASN A 134 16.08 21.79 -5.95
C ASN A 134 15.72 22.48 -4.62
N GLU A 135 14.87 21.86 -3.79
CA GLU A 135 14.46 22.42 -2.49
C GLU A 135 15.36 21.99 -1.36
N ILE A 136 15.81 20.73 -1.34
CA ILE A 136 16.50 20.14 -0.18
C ILE A 136 17.94 19.69 -0.47
N GLY A 137 18.40 19.74 -1.72
CA GLY A 137 19.70 19.23 -2.16
C GLY A 137 19.67 17.76 -2.55
N ASP A 138 20.79 17.26 -3.05
CA ASP A 138 20.96 15.89 -3.58
C ASP A 138 21.26 14.82 -2.50
N LYS A 139 21.53 15.25 -1.28
CA LYS A 139 21.77 14.38 -0.12
C LYS A 139 20.67 14.62 0.92
N TYR A 140 19.91 13.59 1.22
CA TYR A 140 18.79 13.69 2.17
C TYR A 140 18.50 12.34 2.83
N VAL A 141 17.86 12.42 3.98
CA VAL A 141 17.26 11.30 4.71
C VAL A 141 15.77 11.32 4.53
N ILE A 142 15.17 10.19 4.22
CA ILE A 142 13.72 10.04 4.17
C ILE A 142 13.19 9.57 5.51
N ILE A 143 12.15 10.22 5.96
CA ILE A 143 11.44 9.87 7.18
C ILE A 143 9.93 9.73 6.92
N PHE A 144 9.29 8.87 7.71
CA PHE A 144 7.85 8.62 7.63
C PHE A 144 7.20 8.76 9.00
N ASP A 145 6.87 10.00 9.38
CA ASP A 145 6.03 10.24 10.55
C ASP A 145 4.55 10.01 10.20
N ASP A 146 3.78 9.50 11.15
CA ASP A 146 2.32 9.38 11.01
C ASP A 146 1.63 10.46 11.85
N LYS A 147 1.46 11.64 11.27
CA LYS A 147 0.82 12.79 11.93
C LYS A 147 -0.63 12.50 12.36
N ASN A 148 -1.35 11.69 11.56
CA ASN A 148 -2.75 11.34 11.86
C ASN A 148 -2.87 10.54 13.16
N ARG A 149 -1.85 9.71 13.46
CA ARG A 149 -1.78 8.94 14.71
C ARG A 149 -0.89 9.57 15.76
N LYS A 150 -0.34 10.77 15.48
CA LYS A 150 0.62 11.46 16.36
C LYS A 150 1.86 10.59 16.68
N LEU A 151 2.31 9.82 15.71
CA LEU A 151 3.49 8.98 15.82
C LEU A 151 4.64 9.61 15.02
N SER A 152 5.81 9.68 15.63
CA SER A 152 7.03 10.18 14.98
C SER A 152 8.16 9.17 15.17
N ILE A 153 9.03 9.07 14.18
CA ILE A 153 10.26 8.26 14.30
C ILE A 153 11.13 8.82 15.42
N ASN A 154 11.96 7.96 16.00
CA ASN A 154 12.97 8.40 16.96
C ASN A 154 14.15 9.07 16.22
N ARG A 155 14.20 10.41 16.21
CA ARG A 155 15.23 11.20 15.53
C ARG A 155 16.66 10.91 16.02
N SER A 156 16.83 10.42 17.26
CA SER A 156 18.16 10.07 17.77
C SER A 156 18.82 8.91 17.02
N LYS A 157 18.03 8.13 16.30
CA LYS A 157 18.44 6.96 15.50
C LYS A 157 18.87 7.31 14.07
N ILE A 158 18.68 8.55 13.63
CA ILE A 158 19.19 9.02 12.34
C ILE A 158 20.71 9.08 12.41
N VAL A 159 21.36 8.41 11.47
CA VAL A 159 22.83 8.35 11.41
C VAL A 159 23.37 9.63 10.76
N ASN A 160 22.82 10.02 9.64
CA ASN A 160 23.23 11.20 8.88
C ASN A 160 22.48 12.47 9.33
N LYS A 161 22.74 12.92 10.58
CA LYS A 161 22.03 14.04 11.21
C LYS A 161 22.26 15.39 10.54
N GLU A 162 23.39 15.54 9.86
CA GLU A 162 23.83 16.81 9.26
C GLU A 162 23.19 17.08 7.89
N ILE A 163 22.51 16.08 7.31
CA ILE A 163 21.85 16.26 6.02
C ILE A 163 20.34 16.47 6.18
N PRO A 164 19.68 17.15 5.24
CA PRO A 164 18.26 17.41 5.31
C PRO A 164 17.42 16.16 5.50
N GLN A 165 16.40 16.27 6.37
CA GLN A 165 15.42 15.21 6.61
C GLN A 165 14.11 15.60 5.92
N PHE A 166 13.61 14.73 5.08
CA PHE A 166 12.37 14.94 4.33
C PHE A 166 11.28 13.94 4.73
N ASN A 167 10.14 14.46 5.21
CA ASN A 167 9.00 13.64 5.60
C ASN A 167 8.07 13.40 4.40
N LEU A 168 8.17 12.22 3.80
CA LEU A 168 7.34 11.85 2.65
C LEU A 168 5.85 11.74 2.94
N CYS A 169 5.43 11.54 4.20
CA CYS A 169 4.02 11.53 4.57
C CYS A 169 3.32 12.88 4.35
N GLU A 170 4.08 13.95 4.18
CA GLU A 170 3.55 15.30 3.92
C GLU A 170 3.40 15.59 2.42
N SER A 171 3.91 14.71 1.57
CA SER A 171 3.76 14.87 0.13
C SER A 171 2.31 14.66 -0.30
N SER A 172 1.81 15.54 -1.17
CA SER A 172 0.51 15.38 -1.85
C SER A 172 0.58 14.42 -3.05
N LYS A 173 1.77 13.91 -3.36
CA LYS A 173 2.02 13.02 -4.50
C LYS A 173 1.54 11.60 -4.22
N ILE A 174 1.34 10.84 -5.27
CA ILE A 174 1.08 9.40 -5.17
C ILE A 174 2.37 8.72 -4.72
N CYS A 175 2.25 7.68 -3.89
CA CYS A 175 3.42 7.00 -3.35
C CYS A 175 4.36 6.42 -4.41
N PHE A 176 3.85 6.06 -5.58
CA PHE A 176 4.66 5.52 -6.66
C PHE A 176 5.43 6.59 -7.45
N ASP A 177 4.99 7.84 -7.44
CA ASP A 177 5.74 8.98 -8.02
C ASP A 177 7.00 9.31 -7.20
N LEU A 178 7.11 8.74 -6.00
CA LEU A 178 8.18 8.99 -5.05
C LEU A 178 9.26 7.89 -5.04
N ILE A 179 9.14 6.88 -5.90
CA ILE A 179 10.08 5.74 -5.90
C ILE A 179 11.51 6.24 -6.18
N LYS A 180 11.71 7.11 -7.17
CA LYS A 180 13.03 7.66 -7.48
C LYS A 180 13.63 8.45 -6.31
N ILE A 181 12.80 9.15 -5.54
CA ILE A 181 13.23 9.85 -4.33
C ILE A 181 13.71 8.85 -3.28
N LEU A 182 13.00 7.75 -3.09
CA LEU A 182 13.43 6.69 -2.17
C LEU A 182 14.73 6.05 -2.64
N GLU A 183 14.89 5.77 -3.94
CA GLU A 183 16.08 5.14 -4.52
C GLU A 183 17.36 5.97 -4.38
N ASN A 184 17.25 7.29 -4.22
CA ASN A 184 18.39 8.22 -4.13
C ASN A 184 18.62 8.76 -2.71
N SER A 185 17.87 8.29 -1.71
CA SER A 185 18.06 8.70 -0.32
C SER A 185 19.31 8.05 0.31
N GLN A 186 19.89 8.71 1.30
CA GLN A 186 21.03 8.16 2.05
C GLN A 186 20.58 7.12 3.09
N GLU A 187 19.42 7.29 3.66
CA GLU A 187 18.77 6.36 4.60
C GLU A 187 17.27 6.61 4.62
N ILE A 188 16.52 5.57 5.00
CA ILE A 188 15.06 5.59 5.11
C ILE A 188 14.66 5.19 6.53
N HIS A 189 13.88 6.04 7.20
CA HIS A 189 13.32 5.77 8.52
C HIS A 189 11.81 5.63 8.46
N ILE A 190 11.29 4.46 8.82
CA ILE A 190 9.88 4.11 8.67
C ILE A 190 9.24 3.62 9.97
N LEU A 191 7.93 3.84 10.04
CA LEU A 191 7.02 3.25 11.04
C LEU A 191 6.22 2.12 10.38
N SER A 192 5.55 1.32 11.20
CA SER A 192 4.56 0.34 10.74
C SER A 192 3.33 1.06 10.15
N THR A 193 3.40 1.42 8.89
CA THR A 193 2.36 2.13 8.12
C THR A 193 2.21 1.50 6.73
N PHE A 194 1.32 2.04 5.90
CA PHE A 194 1.23 1.59 4.51
C PHE A 194 2.54 1.79 3.72
N TRP A 195 3.36 2.78 4.08
CA TRP A 195 4.65 3.03 3.45
C TRP A 195 5.65 1.90 3.67
N SER A 196 5.71 1.34 4.89
CA SER A 196 6.58 0.20 5.16
C SER A 196 6.18 -1.00 4.30
N LEU A 197 4.88 -1.19 4.07
CA LEU A 197 4.40 -2.25 3.20
C LEU A 197 4.75 -2.02 1.73
N ILE A 198 4.60 -0.79 1.22
CA ILE A 198 5.00 -0.43 -0.15
C ILE A 198 6.50 -0.68 -0.35
N ILE A 199 7.34 -0.18 0.55
CA ILE A 199 8.79 -0.37 0.47
C ILE A 199 9.12 -1.87 0.51
N TYR A 200 8.46 -2.63 1.37
CA TYR A 200 8.60 -4.09 1.44
C TYR A 200 8.25 -4.76 0.11
N GLN A 201 7.08 -4.45 -0.46
CA GLN A 201 6.61 -5.04 -1.71
C GLN A 201 7.56 -4.69 -2.88
N LEU A 202 7.97 -3.43 -3.00
CA LEU A 202 8.89 -2.97 -4.02
C LEU A 202 10.28 -3.62 -3.88
N GLN A 203 10.78 -3.79 -2.66
CA GLN A 203 12.03 -4.45 -2.38
C GLN A 203 11.98 -5.94 -2.75
N LYS A 204 10.91 -6.63 -2.35
CA LYS A 204 10.75 -8.07 -2.62
C LYS A 204 10.48 -8.37 -4.10
N LYS A 205 9.63 -7.58 -4.76
CA LYS A 205 9.25 -7.81 -6.16
C LYS A 205 10.32 -7.36 -7.14
N TYR A 206 10.85 -6.14 -6.95
CA TYR A 206 11.72 -5.50 -7.94
C TYR A 206 13.17 -5.38 -7.47
N GLY A 207 13.47 -5.75 -6.24
CA GLY A 207 14.82 -5.63 -5.69
C GLY A 207 15.28 -4.20 -5.46
N LEU A 208 14.34 -3.24 -5.32
CA LEU A 208 14.67 -1.84 -5.07
C LEU A 208 15.22 -1.65 -3.66
N PHE A 209 15.91 -0.55 -3.43
CA PHE A 209 16.43 -0.10 -2.12
C PHE A 209 17.41 -1.08 -1.42
N LYS A 210 18.03 -2.03 -2.16
CA LYS A 210 18.92 -3.04 -1.56
C LYS A 210 20.13 -2.44 -0.87
N ASN A 211 20.63 -1.32 -1.39
CA ASN A 211 21.84 -0.66 -0.91
C ASN A 211 21.55 0.54 0.02
N ILE A 212 20.28 0.77 0.35
CA ILE A 212 19.87 1.87 1.20
C ILE A 212 19.58 1.32 2.59
N PRO A 213 20.21 1.84 3.65
CA PRO A 213 19.86 1.48 5.02
C PRO A 213 18.43 1.86 5.33
N ILE A 214 17.61 0.88 5.75
CA ILE A 214 16.23 1.10 6.15
C ILE A 214 16.11 0.81 7.65
N TYR A 215 15.71 1.83 8.40
CA TYR A 215 15.52 1.77 9.85
C TYR A 215 14.04 1.68 10.18
N PHE A 216 13.65 0.59 10.80
CA PHE A 216 12.27 0.35 11.22
C PHE A 216 12.11 0.67 12.71
N HIS A 217 11.28 1.67 13.03
CA HIS A 217 11.06 2.15 14.40
C HIS A 217 9.96 1.36 15.10
N GLU A 218 10.27 0.13 15.52
CA GLU A 218 9.30 -0.75 16.19
C GLU A 218 8.86 -0.22 17.54
N SER A 219 9.76 0.44 18.28
CA SER A 219 9.47 1.01 19.60
C SER A 219 8.33 2.03 19.60
N VAL A 220 8.09 2.69 18.46
CA VAL A 220 7.03 3.70 18.32
C VAL A 220 5.66 3.06 18.06
N ARG A 221 5.63 1.89 17.43
CA ARG A 221 4.40 1.14 17.17
C ARG A 221 4.65 -0.35 17.29
N PRO A 222 4.74 -0.89 18.50
CA PRO A 222 5.07 -2.29 18.73
C PRO A 222 3.98 -3.25 18.25
N GLY A 223 4.37 -4.45 17.91
CA GLY A 223 3.47 -5.58 17.64
C GLY A 223 3.07 -5.83 16.19
N TYR A 224 3.57 -5.05 15.23
CA TYR A 224 3.25 -5.24 13.81
C TYR A 224 4.43 -5.76 12.96
N TYR A 225 5.63 -5.82 13.53
CA TYR A 225 6.83 -6.09 12.75
C TYR A 225 7.04 -7.57 12.39
N ASN A 226 6.93 -8.46 13.37
CA ASN A 226 7.49 -9.82 13.25
C ASN A 226 6.87 -10.68 12.15
N SER A 227 5.61 -10.46 11.78
CA SER A 227 4.95 -11.22 10.70
C SER A 227 5.05 -10.57 9.33
N LEU A 228 5.23 -9.24 9.28
CA LEU A 228 5.19 -8.49 8.01
C LEU A 228 6.54 -8.41 7.32
N TYR A 229 7.64 -8.33 8.08
CA TYR A 229 8.95 -7.93 7.55
C TYR A 229 10.07 -8.92 7.82
N GLU A 230 9.76 -10.12 8.29
CA GLU A 230 10.73 -11.21 8.43
C GLU A 230 11.52 -11.41 7.14
N ASN A 231 12.82 -11.60 7.28
CA ASN A 231 13.77 -11.77 6.18
C ASN A 231 14.05 -10.51 5.34
N ASN A 232 13.88 -9.32 5.89
CA ASN A 232 14.39 -8.08 5.30
C ASN A 232 15.67 -7.64 5.99
N ASN A 233 16.54 -6.95 5.23
CA ASN A 233 17.77 -6.34 5.75
C ASN A 233 17.49 -5.01 6.49
N TRP A 234 16.31 -4.87 7.10
CA TRP A 234 15.96 -3.66 7.83
C TRP A 234 16.55 -3.66 9.23
N LEU A 235 17.01 -2.51 9.66
CA LEU A 235 17.56 -2.31 10.99
C LEU A 235 16.42 -1.93 11.95
N ILE A 236 16.17 -2.77 12.95
CA ILE A 236 15.16 -2.49 13.97
C ILE A 236 15.72 -1.57 15.01
N VAL A 237 15.03 -0.45 15.34
CA VAL A 237 15.49 0.59 16.24
C VAL A 237 14.39 1.07 17.19
#